data_7411194efd120c0ea6765525c9e62e3c
#
_entry.id   7411194efd120c0ea6765525c9e62e3c
#
_cell.length_a   1.000
_cell.length_b   1.000
_cell.length_c   1.000
_cell.angle_alpha   90.00
_cell.angle_beta   90.00
_cell.angle_gamma   90.00
#
_symmetry.space_group_name_H-M   'P 1'
#
loop_
_entity.id
_entity.type
_entity.pdbx_description
1 polymer ?
#
loop_
_entity_poly.entity_id
_entity_poly.type
_entity_poly.pdbx_seq_one_letter_code
_entity_poly.pdbx_strand_id
1 'polypeptide(L)'
;MNANHKDLLSMGLTIGIVCFTLFIVHKFIPSMVWAGIIVIATYPLYKKWRLLFLGHHTLASLLFTTLMCFVLLIPLSWLLGILVKEVQLFVNFLQELNKNGGAAPEFIKNLPLIGNELVTYWDENIGKPGFLRSILVNWHLSGTSYYIKEIGINLAHRSVQVGFTLLTLFFFYRDGDKLLIQINHIGEYCLGKRWFLYADKLPSALRSTVNGTVVVGIGVGILMGICYAIVEFPAPTLTGFITALAAMIPFVVPIVFVVVALVLLAASHMVGAISV
;
A
#
# COMPACT_ATOMS: atom_id res chain seq x y z
N MET A 1 -20.93 -9.38 54.74
CA MET A 1 -20.86 -9.33 53.25
C MET A 1 -20.02 -10.54 52.85
N ASN A 2 -20.72 -11.55 52.28
CA ASN A 2 -20.20 -12.89 52.12
C ASN A 2 -18.96 -12.91 51.18
N ALA A 3 -17.97 -13.76 51.49
CA ALA A 3 -16.74 -13.93 50.70
C ALA A 3 -17.06 -14.13 49.21
N ASN A 4 -18.08 -14.90 48.90
CA ASN A 4 -18.55 -15.15 47.52
C ASN A 4 -18.92 -13.88 46.72
N HIS A 5 -19.45 -12.83 47.33
CA HIS A 5 -19.79 -11.58 46.63
C HIS A 5 -18.52 -10.76 46.28
N LYS A 6 -17.52 -10.78 47.13
CA LYS A 6 -16.25 -10.09 46.84
C LYS A 6 -15.49 -10.78 45.73
N ASP A 7 -15.49 -12.10 45.71
CA ASP A 7 -14.82 -12.90 44.67
C ASP A 7 -15.52 -12.74 43.31
N LEU A 8 -16.86 -12.72 43.27
CA LEU A 8 -17.63 -12.44 42.06
C LEU A 8 -17.41 -11.03 41.52
N LEU A 9 -17.37 -10.02 42.42
CA LEU A 9 -17.08 -8.64 42.04
C LEU A 9 -15.64 -8.47 41.49
N SER A 10 -14.65 -9.09 42.14
CA SER A 10 -13.25 -9.02 41.70
C SER A 10 -13.08 -9.73 40.35
N MET A 11 -13.73 -10.88 40.14
CA MET A 11 -13.73 -11.60 38.87
C MET A 11 -14.40 -10.79 37.74
N GLY A 12 -15.55 -10.18 38.01
CA GLY A 12 -16.25 -9.30 37.06
C GLY A 12 -15.41 -8.06 36.68
N LEU A 13 -14.74 -7.44 37.67
CA LEU A 13 -13.86 -6.30 37.45
C LEU A 13 -12.62 -6.70 36.63
N THR A 14 -12.03 -7.85 36.92
CA THR A 14 -10.88 -8.37 36.17
C THR A 14 -11.26 -8.66 34.72
N ILE A 15 -12.38 -9.33 34.50
CA ILE A 15 -12.90 -9.59 33.13
C ILE A 15 -13.19 -8.27 32.40
N GLY A 16 -13.82 -7.30 33.08
CA GLY A 16 -14.07 -5.97 32.52
C GLY A 16 -12.81 -5.25 32.08
N ILE A 17 -11.78 -5.24 32.93
CA ILE A 17 -10.47 -4.64 32.63
C ILE A 17 -9.80 -5.35 31.45
N VAL A 18 -9.82 -6.68 31.43
CA VAL A 18 -9.25 -7.47 30.32
C VAL A 18 -9.98 -7.18 29.01
N CYS A 19 -11.31 -7.19 29.01
CA CYS A 19 -12.09 -6.86 27.82
C CYS A 19 -11.85 -5.43 27.32
N PHE A 20 -11.78 -4.46 28.25
CA PHE A 20 -11.47 -3.07 27.91
C PHE A 20 -10.06 -2.91 27.35
N THR A 21 -9.09 -3.59 27.93
CA THR A 21 -7.71 -3.60 27.43
C THR A 21 -7.63 -4.20 26.02
N LEU A 22 -8.30 -5.33 25.79
CA LEU A 22 -8.37 -5.97 24.46
C LEU A 22 -9.06 -5.07 23.44
N PHE A 23 -10.12 -4.35 23.84
CA PHE A 23 -10.82 -3.40 22.98
C PHE A 23 -9.93 -2.21 22.58
N ILE A 24 -9.07 -1.72 23.47
CA ILE A 24 -8.10 -0.67 23.13
C ILE A 24 -6.99 -1.22 22.24
N VAL A 25 -6.38 -2.32 22.65
CA VAL A 25 -5.21 -2.92 21.96
C VAL A 25 -5.55 -3.34 20.54
N HIS A 26 -6.77 -3.81 20.30
CA HIS A 26 -7.19 -4.28 18.98
C HIS A 26 -6.99 -3.21 17.88
N LYS A 27 -7.18 -1.92 18.18
CA LYS A 27 -6.96 -0.81 17.23
C LYS A 27 -5.47 -0.63 16.85
N PHE A 28 -4.57 -1.09 17.70
CA PHE A 28 -3.11 -0.98 17.51
C PHE A 28 -2.48 -2.24 16.91
N ILE A 29 -3.24 -3.35 16.84
CA ILE A 29 -2.76 -4.60 16.24
C ILE A 29 -2.17 -4.40 14.83
N PRO A 30 -2.81 -3.67 13.91
CA PRO A 30 -2.23 -3.43 12.58
C PRO A 30 -0.86 -2.74 12.64
N SER A 31 -0.69 -1.73 13.52
CA SER A 31 0.58 -1.04 13.72
C SER A 31 1.66 -1.97 14.28
N MET A 32 1.29 -2.84 15.22
CA MET A 32 2.20 -3.84 15.80
C MET A 32 2.63 -4.89 14.77
N VAL A 33 1.70 -5.35 13.93
CA VAL A 33 1.99 -6.31 12.86
C VAL A 33 2.95 -5.71 11.84
N TRP A 34 2.69 -4.48 11.38
CA TRP A 34 3.58 -3.77 10.46
C TRP A 34 4.97 -3.55 11.07
N ALA A 35 5.05 -3.11 12.33
CA ALA A 35 6.33 -2.98 13.02
C ALA A 35 7.05 -4.32 13.12
N GLY A 36 6.35 -5.41 13.43
CA GLY A 36 6.91 -6.75 13.47
C GLY A 36 7.51 -7.21 12.14
N ILE A 37 6.78 -6.99 11.03
CA ILE A 37 7.24 -7.32 9.68
C ILE A 37 8.51 -6.52 9.34
N ILE A 38 8.50 -5.22 9.58
CA ILE A 38 9.66 -4.34 9.33
C ILE A 38 10.86 -4.77 10.17
N VAL A 39 10.66 -5.04 11.47
CA VAL A 39 11.74 -5.51 12.34
C VAL A 39 12.31 -6.83 11.83
N ILE A 40 11.49 -7.83 11.54
CA ILE A 40 11.96 -9.13 11.05
C ILE A 40 12.79 -8.97 9.78
N ALA A 41 12.34 -8.12 8.84
CA ALA A 41 13.07 -7.87 7.61
C ALA A 41 14.42 -7.15 7.84
N THR A 42 14.45 -6.16 8.73
CA THR A 42 15.61 -5.28 8.95
C THR A 42 16.49 -5.67 10.15
N TYR A 43 16.11 -6.69 10.93
CA TYR A 43 16.84 -7.13 12.13
C TYR A 43 18.31 -7.47 11.89
N PRO A 44 18.71 -8.13 10.77
CA PRO A 44 20.14 -8.37 10.51
C PRO A 44 20.93 -7.08 10.34
N LEU A 45 20.30 -6.06 9.74
CA LEU A 45 20.92 -4.73 9.58
C LEU A 45 21.05 -4.02 10.93
N TYR A 46 20.00 -4.09 11.76
CA TYR A 46 20.02 -3.57 13.12
C TYR A 46 21.10 -4.23 14.01
N LYS A 47 21.29 -5.55 13.90
CA LYS A 47 22.36 -6.24 14.64
C LYS A 47 23.74 -5.68 14.30
N LYS A 48 24.03 -5.44 13.03
CA LYS A 48 25.30 -4.82 12.61
C LYS A 48 25.43 -3.39 13.13
N TRP A 49 24.34 -2.61 13.04
CA TRP A 49 24.27 -1.26 13.58
C TRP A 49 24.52 -1.19 15.08
N ARG A 50 23.92 -2.09 15.87
CA ARG A 50 24.07 -2.17 17.32
C ARG A 50 25.52 -2.35 17.76
N LEU A 51 26.33 -3.07 16.98
CA LEU A 51 27.75 -3.27 17.27
C LEU A 51 28.57 -1.97 17.28
N LEU A 52 28.12 -0.94 16.55
CA LEU A 52 28.78 0.36 16.52
C LEU A 52 28.59 1.18 17.82
N PHE A 53 27.59 0.83 18.64
CA PHE A 53 27.19 1.62 19.81
C PHE A 53 27.59 0.99 21.17
N LEU A 54 28.60 0.11 21.22
CA LEU A 54 29.32 -0.37 22.42
C LEU A 54 28.49 -0.45 23.72
N GLY A 55 27.29 -1.08 23.66
CA GLY A 55 26.46 -1.35 24.86
C GLY A 55 25.30 -0.38 25.13
N HIS A 56 25.16 0.72 24.41
CA HIS A 56 24.02 1.65 24.57
C HIS A 56 22.82 1.21 23.73
N HIS A 57 22.14 0.10 24.12
CA HIS A 57 21.03 -0.48 23.37
C HIS A 57 19.90 0.50 23.07
N THR A 58 19.55 1.37 24.01
CA THR A 58 18.46 2.35 23.86
C THR A 58 18.81 3.42 22.80
N LEU A 59 20.05 3.94 22.83
CA LEU A 59 20.50 4.94 21.84
C LEU A 59 20.60 4.30 20.44
N ALA A 60 21.16 3.09 20.34
CA ALA A 60 21.24 2.37 19.07
C ALA A 60 19.86 2.13 18.45
N SER A 61 18.87 1.73 19.26
CA SER A 61 17.49 1.52 18.81
C SER A 61 16.80 2.81 18.40
N LEU A 62 16.98 3.89 19.17
CA LEU A 62 16.39 5.19 18.86
C LEU A 62 16.94 5.75 17.54
N LEU A 63 18.25 5.75 17.37
CA LEU A 63 18.89 6.23 16.15
C LEU A 63 18.54 5.37 14.95
N PHE A 64 18.47 4.04 15.10
CA PHE A 64 18.08 3.14 14.02
C PHE A 64 16.61 3.33 13.62
N THR A 65 15.71 3.49 14.60
CA THR A 65 14.29 3.79 14.32
C THR A 65 14.14 5.13 13.61
N THR A 66 14.87 6.15 14.05
CA THR A 66 14.87 7.47 13.40
C THR A 66 15.42 7.37 11.97
N LEU A 67 16.51 6.62 11.76
CA LEU A 67 17.04 6.36 10.43
C LEU A 67 16.01 5.64 9.55
N MET A 68 15.33 4.60 10.06
CA MET A 68 14.26 3.90 9.34
C MET A 68 13.09 4.82 9.01
N CYS A 69 12.72 5.70 9.94
CA CYS A 69 11.70 6.73 9.70
C CYS A 69 12.07 7.59 8.49
N PHE A 70 13.28 8.12 8.43
CA PHE A 70 13.74 8.93 7.30
C PHE A 70 13.85 8.13 6.00
N VAL A 71 14.40 6.92 6.04
CA VAL A 71 14.54 6.05 4.86
C VAL A 71 13.19 5.67 4.26
N LEU A 72 12.14 5.54 5.09
CA LEU A 72 10.80 5.23 4.60
C LEU A 72 9.99 6.47 4.24
N LEU A 73 10.02 7.53 5.08
CA LEU A 73 9.15 8.68 4.89
C LEU A 73 9.65 9.66 3.82
N ILE A 74 10.97 9.85 3.66
CA ILE A 74 11.48 10.79 2.66
C ILE A 74 11.16 10.33 1.23
N PRO A 75 11.49 9.09 0.80
CA PRO A 75 11.12 8.62 -0.53
C PRO A 75 9.60 8.59 -0.73
N LEU A 76 8.86 8.19 0.31
CA LEU A 76 7.40 8.13 0.23
C LEU A 76 6.77 9.52 0.06
N SER A 77 7.25 10.53 0.81
CA SER A 77 6.74 11.90 0.69
C SER A 77 7.07 12.52 -0.67
N TRP A 78 8.26 12.27 -1.18
CA TRP A 78 8.68 12.71 -2.52
C TRP A 78 7.82 12.06 -3.61
N LEU A 79 7.62 10.73 -3.52
CA LEU A 79 6.76 9.98 -4.43
C LEU A 79 5.31 10.48 -4.38
N LEU A 80 4.75 10.69 -3.18
CA LEU A 80 3.41 11.25 -3.01
C LEU A 80 3.27 12.63 -3.67
N GLY A 81 4.30 13.48 -3.59
CA GLY A 81 4.31 14.78 -4.26
C GLY A 81 4.23 14.67 -5.79
N ILE A 82 4.92 13.68 -6.38
CA ILE A 82 4.83 13.39 -7.82
C ILE A 82 3.45 12.83 -8.16
N LEU A 83 2.98 11.84 -7.39
CA LEU A 83 1.70 11.18 -7.63
C LEU A 83 0.53 12.17 -7.62
N VAL A 84 0.51 13.14 -6.68
CA VAL A 84 -0.54 14.17 -6.63
C VAL A 84 -0.57 15.00 -7.93
N LYS A 85 0.60 15.39 -8.46
CA LYS A 85 0.69 16.13 -9.72
C LYS A 85 0.22 15.28 -10.90
N GLU A 86 0.65 14.02 -10.98
CA GLU A 86 0.26 13.13 -12.07
C GLU A 86 -1.24 12.77 -12.02
N VAL A 87 -1.81 12.59 -10.82
CA VAL A 87 -3.28 12.43 -10.67
C VAL A 87 -4.02 13.63 -11.24
N GLN A 88 -3.55 14.86 -10.97
CA GLN A 88 -4.18 16.06 -11.54
C GLN A 88 -4.07 16.08 -13.07
N LEU A 89 -2.91 15.76 -13.62
CA LEU A 89 -2.72 15.67 -15.08
C LEU A 89 -3.62 14.60 -15.70
N PHE A 90 -3.70 13.43 -15.08
CA PHE A 90 -4.55 12.34 -15.52
C PHE A 90 -6.04 12.68 -15.47
N VAL A 91 -6.50 13.34 -14.40
CA VAL A 91 -7.89 13.81 -14.29
C VAL A 91 -8.19 14.86 -15.35
N ASN A 92 -7.28 15.81 -15.62
CA ASN A 92 -7.44 16.79 -16.68
C ASN A 92 -7.51 16.12 -18.06
N PHE A 93 -6.65 15.15 -18.33
CA PHE A 93 -6.67 14.35 -19.55
C PHE A 93 -8.01 13.59 -19.73
N LEU A 94 -8.53 12.96 -18.68
CA LEU A 94 -9.83 12.31 -18.71
C LEU A 94 -10.98 13.32 -18.96
N GLN A 95 -10.90 14.52 -18.37
CA GLN A 95 -11.88 15.57 -18.59
C GLN A 95 -11.86 16.08 -20.04
N GLU A 96 -10.70 16.18 -20.65
CA GLU A 96 -10.54 16.59 -22.03
C GLU A 96 -11.10 15.52 -22.99
N LEU A 97 -10.80 14.24 -22.75
CA LEU A 97 -11.44 13.12 -23.45
C LEU A 97 -12.96 13.15 -23.31
N ASN A 98 -13.45 13.48 -22.13
CA ASN A 98 -14.90 13.54 -21.87
C ASN A 98 -15.60 14.73 -22.57
N LYS A 99 -14.89 15.87 -22.76
CA LYS A 99 -15.44 17.04 -23.46
C LYS A 99 -15.49 16.85 -24.97
N ASN A 100 -14.44 16.30 -25.54
CA ASN A 100 -14.27 16.20 -26.98
C ASN A 100 -14.88 14.92 -27.58
N GLY A 101 -15.23 13.94 -26.72
CA GLY A 101 -15.54 12.59 -27.18
C GLY A 101 -14.29 11.88 -27.68
N GLY A 102 -14.25 10.58 -27.66
CA GLY A 102 -13.16 9.78 -28.24
C GLY A 102 -13.66 9.02 -29.45
N ALA A 103 -13.14 9.32 -30.66
CA ALA A 103 -13.44 8.48 -31.81
C ALA A 103 -12.94 7.04 -31.60
N ALA A 104 -13.64 6.06 -32.16
CA ALA A 104 -13.23 4.67 -32.07
C ALA A 104 -11.82 4.48 -32.63
N PRO A 105 -10.88 3.81 -31.91
CA PRO A 105 -9.53 3.55 -32.37
C PRO A 105 -9.50 2.83 -33.73
N GLU A 106 -8.53 3.20 -34.60
CA GLU A 106 -8.46 2.64 -35.95
C GLU A 106 -8.30 1.12 -35.99
N PHE A 107 -7.64 0.54 -34.97
CA PHE A 107 -7.51 -0.92 -34.91
C PHE A 107 -8.87 -1.62 -34.75
N ILE A 108 -9.86 -0.98 -34.08
CA ILE A 108 -11.23 -1.49 -33.94
C ILE A 108 -11.93 -1.44 -35.30
N LYS A 109 -11.70 -0.37 -36.09
CA LYS A 109 -12.23 -0.23 -37.45
C LYS A 109 -11.69 -1.30 -38.39
N ASN A 110 -10.45 -1.72 -38.17
CA ASN A 110 -9.73 -2.67 -39.01
C ASN A 110 -9.92 -4.14 -38.58
N LEU A 111 -10.72 -4.44 -37.57
CA LEU A 111 -11.02 -5.81 -37.17
C LEU A 111 -11.97 -6.48 -38.15
N PRO A 112 -11.53 -7.58 -38.83
CA PRO A 112 -12.39 -8.30 -39.73
C PRO A 112 -13.56 -8.94 -38.97
N LEU A 113 -14.77 -8.85 -39.49
CA LEU A 113 -16.05 -9.41 -39.04
C LEU A 113 -16.80 -8.63 -37.93
N ILE A 114 -16.12 -7.95 -36.99
CA ILE A 114 -16.75 -7.33 -35.83
C ILE A 114 -16.40 -5.82 -35.69
N GLY A 115 -15.51 -5.29 -36.53
CA GLY A 115 -15.02 -3.92 -36.43
C GLY A 115 -16.15 -2.87 -36.48
N ASN A 116 -17.08 -3.00 -37.41
CA ASN A 116 -18.19 -2.05 -37.54
C ASN A 116 -19.17 -2.07 -36.35
N GLU A 117 -19.46 -3.26 -35.81
CA GLU A 117 -20.33 -3.37 -34.64
C GLU A 117 -19.66 -2.79 -33.39
N LEU A 118 -18.35 -3.03 -33.22
CA LEU A 118 -17.57 -2.47 -32.11
C LEU A 118 -17.40 -0.95 -32.23
N VAL A 119 -17.25 -0.42 -33.44
CA VAL A 119 -17.24 1.05 -33.68
C VAL A 119 -18.58 1.65 -33.31
N THR A 120 -19.68 1.07 -33.74
CA THR A 120 -21.02 1.55 -33.40
C THR A 120 -21.25 1.52 -31.87
N TYR A 121 -20.87 0.40 -31.24
CA TYR A 121 -20.96 0.29 -29.77
C TYR A 121 -20.05 1.31 -29.04
N TRP A 122 -18.87 1.57 -29.60
CA TRP A 122 -17.96 2.58 -29.07
C TRP A 122 -18.56 3.98 -29.19
N ASP A 123 -19.02 4.37 -30.37
CA ASP A 123 -19.58 5.70 -30.63
C ASP A 123 -20.88 5.92 -29.85
N GLU A 124 -21.67 4.88 -29.62
CA GLU A 124 -22.91 4.97 -28.86
C GLU A 124 -22.71 5.03 -27.34
N ASN A 125 -21.69 4.38 -26.81
CA ASN A 125 -21.51 4.19 -25.35
C ASN A 125 -20.28 4.89 -24.81
N ILE A 126 -19.14 4.85 -25.52
CA ILE A 126 -17.83 5.31 -25.02
C ILE A 126 -17.44 6.66 -25.65
N GLY A 127 -17.71 6.82 -26.95
CA GLY A 127 -17.33 8.01 -27.73
C GLY A 127 -18.19 9.23 -27.47
N LYS A 128 -19.31 9.10 -26.75
CA LYS A 128 -20.20 10.26 -26.49
C LYS A 128 -19.56 11.19 -25.46
N PRO A 129 -19.61 12.52 -25.72
CA PRO A 129 -19.28 13.50 -24.70
C PRO A 129 -20.13 13.25 -23.43
N GLY A 130 -19.49 13.14 -22.30
CA GLY A 130 -20.16 12.89 -21.02
C GLY A 130 -20.17 11.43 -20.54
N PHE A 131 -19.67 10.47 -21.31
CA PHE A 131 -19.58 9.06 -20.89
C PHE A 131 -18.79 8.89 -19.59
N LEU A 132 -17.61 9.52 -19.51
CA LEU A 132 -16.80 9.47 -18.29
C LEU A 132 -17.50 10.15 -17.10
N ARG A 133 -18.36 11.15 -17.37
CA ARG A 133 -19.15 11.79 -16.32
C ARG A 133 -20.14 10.82 -15.69
N SER A 134 -20.77 9.95 -16.45
CA SER A 134 -21.69 8.94 -15.91
C SER A 134 -20.96 7.90 -15.05
N ILE A 135 -19.75 7.51 -15.44
CA ILE A 135 -18.89 6.62 -14.63
C ILE A 135 -18.35 7.35 -13.40
N LEU A 136 -17.82 8.57 -13.56
CA LEU A 136 -17.23 9.36 -12.48
C LEU A 136 -18.29 9.83 -11.47
N VAL A 137 -19.52 10.11 -11.89
CA VAL A 137 -20.63 10.46 -10.99
C VAL A 137 -21.07 9.25 -10.18
N ASN A 138 -21.14 8.07 -10.79
CA ASN A 138 -21.42 6.83 -10.06
C ASN A 138 -20.30 6.46 -9.06
N TRP A 139 -19.08 6.91 -9.30
CA TRP A 139 -17.94 6.74 -8.36
C TRP A 139 -17.81 7.89 -7.36
N HIS A 140 -18.80 8.79 -7.26
CA HIS A 140 -18.79 9.95 -6.34
C HIS A 140 -17.57 10.87 -6.47
N LEU A 141 -16.93 10.93 -7.63
CA LEU A 141 -15.77 11.80 -7.89
C LEU A 141 -16.16 13.28 -8.16
N SER A 142 -17.40 13.68 -7.87
CA SER A 142 -17.94 14.98 -8.19
C SER A 142 -17.56 16.14 -7.24
N GLY A 143 -16.56 15.95 -6.36
CA GLY A 143 -16.15 17.02 -5.44
C GLY A 143 -14.69 16.96 -5.05
N THR A 144 -13.81 17.58 -5.84
CA THR A 144 -12.37 17.68 -5.54
C THR A 144 -12.09 18.19 -4.11
N SER A 145 -12.91 19.14 -3.61
CA SER A 145 -12.80 19.69 -2.27
C SER A 145 -13.21 18.69 -1.17
N TYR A 146 -14.17 17.81 -1.43
CA TYR A 146 -14.60 16.78 -0.49
C TYR A 146 -13.49 15.75 -0.28
N TYR A 147 -12.87 15.27 -1.38
CA TYR A 147 -11.77 14.31 -1.31
C TYR A 147 -10.52 14.86 -0.66
N ILE A 148 -10.17 16.13 -0.92
CA ILE A 148 -9.03 16.78 -0.25
C ILE A 148 -9.25 16.83 1.27
N LYS A 149 -10.46 17.14 1.72
CA LYS A 149 -10.83 17.17 3.14
C LYS A 149 -10.82 15.76 3.73
N GLU A 150 -11.40 14.79 3.03
CA GLU A 150 -11.44 13.38 3.47
C GLU A 150 -10.06 12.74 3.46
N ILE A 151 -9.22 13.01 2.46
CA ILE A 151 -7.81 12.63 2.46
C ILE A 151 -7.07 13.27 3.63
N GLY A 152 -7.31 14.55 3.92
CA GLY A 152 -6.69 15.25 5.04
C GLY A 152 -7.06 14.63 6.41
N ILE A 153 -8.33 14.32 6.64
CA ILE A 153 -8.81 13.68 7.87
C ILE A 153 -8.27 12.25 7.98
N ASN A 154 -8.30 11.49 6.88
CA ASN A 154 -7.76 10.14 6.82
C ASN A 154 -6.23 10.13 7.01
N LEU A 155 -5.53 11.15 6.49
CA LEU A 155 -4.09 11.31 6.68
C LEU A 155 -3.75 11.56 8.15
N ALA A 156 -4.53 12.40 8.87
CA ALA A 156 -4.35 12.63 10.30
C ALA A 156 -4.52 11.33 11.12
N HIS A 157 -5.57 10.54 10.83
CA HIS A 157 -5.77 9.25 11.48
C HIS A 157 -4.66 8.25 11.17
N ARG A 158 -4.18 8.22 9.92
CA ARG A 158 -3.08 7.35 9.52
C ARG A 158 -1.74 7.81 10.09
N SER A 159 -1.54 9.10 10.31
CA SER A 159 -0.33 9.64 10.96
C SER A 159 -0.19 9.11 12.39
N VAL A 160 -1.30 9.00 13.13
CA VAL A 160 -1.32 8.37 14.45
C VAL A 160 -0.91 6.90 14.35
N GLN A 161 -1.42 6.17 13.37
CA GLN A 161 -1.08 4.77 13.13
C GLN A 161 0.41 4.58 12.79
N VAL A 162 0.96 5.47 11.95
CA VAL A 162 2.41 5.50 11.62
C VAL A 162 3.23 5.82 12.88
N GLY A 163 2.82 6.80 13.67
CA GLY A 163 3.47 7.13 14.94
C GLY A 163 3.52 5.94 15.90
N PHE A 164 2.41 5.21 16.05
CA PHE A 164 2.37 3.97 16.83
C PHE A 164 3.25 2.86 16.24
N THR A 165 3.29 2.73 14.91
CA THR A 165 4.18 1.77 14.25
C THR A 165 5.65 2.08 14.55
N LEU A 166 6.05 3.36 14.47
CA LEU A 166 7.42 3.79 14.79
C LEU A 166 7.75 3.58 16.28
N LEU A 167 6.81 3.88 17.17
CA LEU A 167 6.97 3.64 18.60
C LEU A 167 7.16 2.13 18.89
N THR A 168 6.32 1.30 18.30
CA THR A 168 6.41 -0.17 18.43
C THR A 168 7.72 -0.69 17.82
N LEU A 169 8.14 -0.14 16.68
CA LEU A 169 9.39 -0.46 16.01
C LEU A 169 10.59 -0.18 16.94
N PHE A 170 10.59 0.97 17.61
CA PHE A 170 11.61 1.32 18.60
C PHE A 170 11.69 0.28 19.74
N PHE A 171 10.54 -0.10 20.31
CA PHE A 171 10.51 -1.10 21.39
C PHE A 171 10.94 -2.48 20.89
N PHE A 172 10.56 -2.86 19.68
CA PHE A 172 10.96 -4.13 19.10
C PHE A 172 12.47 -4.20 18.83
N TYR A 173 13.11 -3.10 18.43
CA TYR A 173 14.57 -3.05 18.32
C TYR A 173 15.23 -3.05 19.69
N ARG A 174 14.71 -2.30 20.65
CA ARG A 174 15.31 -2.18 21.99
C ARG A 174 15.21 -3.46 22.79
N ASP A 175 14.03 -4.02 22.85
CA ASP A 175 13.70 -5.18 23.71
C ASP A 175 13.48 -6.48 22.93
N GLY A 176 13.83 -6.53 21.65
CA GLY A 176 13.57 -7.66 20.75
C GLY A 176 14.13 -8.99 21.25
N ASP A 177 15.33 -8.98 21.83
CA ASP A 177 15.95 -10.19 22.40
C ASP A 177 15.09 -10.73 23.56
N LYS A 178 14.56 -9.86 24.45
CA LYS A 178 13.68 -10.25 25.56
C LYS A 178 12.31 -10.74 25.06
N LEU A 179 11.77 -10.07 24.05
CA LEU A 179 10.49 -10.44 23.42
C LEU A 179 10.60 -11.82 22.78
N LEU A 180 11.70 -12.13 22.11
CA LEU A 180 11.93 -13.46 21.52
C LEU A 180 11.96 -14.55 22.59
N ILE A 181 12.59 -14.29 23.74
CA ILE A 181 12.61 -15.25 24.87
C ILE A 181 11.18 -15.49 25.37
N GLN A 182 10.38 -14.42 25.55
CA GLN A 182 9.00 -14.54 26.02
C GLN A 182 8.11 -15.28 25.01
N ILE A 183 8.24 -14.94 23.71
CA ILE A 183 7.49 -15.60 22.63
C ILE A 183 7.85 -17.09 22.57
N ASN A 184 9.14 -17.43 22.71
CA ASN A 184 9.58 -18.81 22.72
C ASN A 184 9.03 -19.57 23.91
N HIS A 185 9.01 -18.95 25.09
CA HIS A 185 8.47 -19.58 26.31
C HIS A 185 6.95 -19.85 26.18
N ILE A 186 6.19 -18.86 25.69
CA ILE A 186 4.75 -19.01 25.45
C ILE A 186 4.50 -20.04 24.35
N GLY A 187 5.27 -20.00 23.27
CA GLY A 187 5.15 -20.93 22.16
C GLY A 187 5.45 -22.37 22.56
N GLU A 188 6.48 -22.57 23.38
CA GLU A 188 6.83 -23.89 23.94
C GLU A 188 5.73 -24.40 24.88
N TYR A 189 5.16 -23.52 25.71
CA TYR A 189 4.05 -23.88 26.59
C TYR A 189 2.78 -24.29 25.80
N CYS A 190 2.46 -23.60 24.70
CA CYS A 190 1.26 -23.88 23.91
C CYS A 190 1.42 -25.05 22.92
N LEU A 191 2.58 -25.16 22.25
CA LEU A 191 2.82 -26.08 21.12
C LEU A 191 3.89 -27.15 21.42
N GLY A 192 4.52 -27.08 22.59
CA GLY A 192 5.59 -27.98 22.99
C GLY A 192 6.81 -27.92 22.05
N LYS A 193 7.50 -29.04 21.89
CA LYS A 193 8.71 -29.14 21.02
C LYS A 193 8.47 -28.75 19.56
N ARG A 194 7.23 -28.77 19.07
CA ARG A 194 6.90 -28.37 17.70
C ARG A 194 7.07 -26.87 17.49
N TRP A 195 7.02 -26.07 18.55
CA TRP A 195 7.22 -24.62 18.46
C TRP A 195 8.55 -24.26 17.79
N PHE A 196 9.64 -24.89 18.15
CA PHE A 196 10.97 -24.57 17.62
C PHE A 196 11.09 -24.78 16.11
N LEU A 197 10.30 -25.71 15.54
CA LEU A 197 10.24 -25.89 14.08
C LEU A 197 9.63 -24.68 13.38
N TYR A 198 8.67 -24.01 14.03
CA TYR A 198 8.03 -22.80 13.49
C TYR A 198 8.85 -21.55 13.80
N ALA A 199 9.39 -21.44 15.00
CA ALA A 199 10.16 -20.29 15.45
C ALA A 199 11.39 -20.02 14.59
N ASP A 200 12.05 -21.07 14.08
CA ASP A 200 13.20 -20.94 13.19
C ASP A 200 12.81 -20.63 11.74
N LYS A 201 11.75 -21.27 11.25
CA LYS A 201 11.34 -21.14 9.83
C LYS A 201 10.54 -19.89 9.53
N LEU A 202 9.66 -19.46 10.44
CA LEU A 202 8.76 -18.35 10.23
C LEU A 202 9.49 -17.02 9.95
N PRO A 203 10.52 -16.60 10.72
CA PRO A 203 11.22 -15.35 10.44
C PRO A 203 11.99 -15.39 9.11
N SER A 204 12.57 -16.54 8.74
CA SER A 204 13.29 -16.66 7.47
C SER A 204 12.33 -16.64 6.28
N ALA A 205 11.19 -17.32 6.38
CA ALA A 205 10.14 -17.30 5.36
C ALA A 205 9.56 -15.89 5.17
N LEU A 206 9.20 -15.21 6.26
CA LEU A 206 8.71 -13.83 6.21
C LEU A 206 9.73 -12.90 5.56
N ARG A 207 11.01 -13.00 5.93
CA ARG A 207 12.07 -12.18 5.36
C ARG A 207 12.26 -12.42 3.87
N SER A 208 12.30 -13.67 3.44
CA SER A 208 12.46 -14.00 2.01
C SER A 208 11.26 -13.54 1.20
N THR A 209 10.04 -13.70 1.71
CA THR A 209 8.82 -13.25 1.04
C THR A 209 8.76 -11.74 0.94
N VAL A 210 8.98 -11.00 2.06
CA VAL A 210 8.95 -9.53 2.05
C VAL A 210 10.03 -8.98 1.13
N ASN A 211 11.27 -9.44 1.25
CA ASN A 211 12.35 -8.96 0.39
C ASN A 211 12.08 -9.31 -1.07
N GLY A 212 11.62 -10.51 -1.37
CA GLY A 212 11.30 -10.95 -2.73
C GLY A 212 10.19 -10.11 -3.36
N THR A 213 9.06 -9.96 -2.69
CA THR A 213 7.93 -9.16 -3.20
C THR A 213 8.29 -7.68 -3.36
N VAL A 214 9.00 -7.08 -2.42
CA VAL A 214 9.41 -5.68 -2.50
C VAL A 214 10.39 -5.46 -3.66
N VAL A 215 11.42 -6.32 -3.79
CA VAL A 215 12.41 -6.20 -4.88
C VAL A 215 11.74 -6.38 -6.24
N VAL A 216 10.89 -7.39 -6.39
CA VAL A 216 10.13 -7.62 -7.64
C VAL A 216 9.20 -6.44 -7.92
N GLY A 217 8.43 -5.99 -6.93
CA GLY A 217 7.52 -4.84 -7.09
C GLY A 217 8.25 -3.57 -7.54
N ILE A 218 9.35 -3.21 -6.88
CA ILE A 218 10.17 -2.04 -7.25
C ILE A 218 10.76 -2.24 -8.66
N GLY A 219 11.34 -3.40 -8.95
CA GLY A 219 11.95 -3.67 -10.25
C GLY A 219 10.95 -3.58 -11.40
N VAL A 220 9.79 -4.22 -11.26
CA VAL A 220 8.71 -4.15 -12.25
C VAL A 220 8.16 -2.72 -12.37
N GLY A 221 7.95 -2.03 -11.24
CA GLY A 221 7.43 -0.67 -11.25
C GLY A 221 8.35 0.34 -11.95
N ILE A 222 9.65 0.27 -11.69
CA ILE A 222 10.64 1.13 -12.37
C ILE A 222 10.70 0.81 -13.86
N LEU A 223 10.83 -0.46 -14.22
CA LEU A 223 10.92 -0.90 -15.60
C LEU A 223 9.69 -0.49 -16.41
N MET A 224 8.51 -0.75 -15.88
CA MET A 224 7.26 -0.39 -16.53
C MET A 224 7.02 1.13 -16.52
N GLY A 225 7.40 1.83 -15.45
CA GLY A 225 7.34 3.30 -15.41
C GLY A 225 8.18 3.94 -16.53
N ILE A 226 9.37 3.42 -16.79
CA ILE A 226 10.22 3.85 -17.92
C ILE A 226 9.53 3.53 -19.26
N CYS A 227 8.98 2.32 -19.43
CA CYS A 227 8.24 1.95 -20.63
C CYS A 227 7.04 2.89 -20.86
N TYR A 228 6.28 3.21 -19.82
CA TYR A 228 5.15 4.15 -19.91
C TYR A 228 5.60 5.57 -20.27
N ALA A 229 6.77 6.02 -19.76
CA ALA A 229 7.33 7.31 -20.13
C ALA A 229 7.78 7.35 -21.61
N ILE A 230 8.35 6.26 -22.14
CA ILE A 230 8.77 6.16 -23.55
C ILE A 230 7.56 6.23 -24.50
N VAL A 231 6.41 5.64 -24.10
CA VAL A 231 5.19 5.67 -24.92
C VAL A 231 4.33 6.91 -24.64
N GLU A 232 4.90 7.91 -23.94
CA GLU A 232 4.25 9.19 -23.62
C GLU A 232 2.91 9.04 -22.89
N PHE A 233 2.80 8.04 -22.01
CA PHE A 233 1.60 7.85 -21.20
C PHE A 233 1.34 9.08 -20.30
N PRO A 234 0.08 9.54 -20.12
CA PRO A 234 -0.22 10.80 -19.43
C PRO A 234 0.27 10.90 -17.98
N ALA A 235 0.47 9.75 -17.31
CA ALA A 235 0.90 9.68 -15.92
C ALA A 235 1.85 8.47 -15.71
N PRO A 236 3.07 8.49 -16.26
CA PRO A 236 3.95 7.31 -16.29
C PRO A 236 4.39 6.87 -14.89
N THR A 237 4.72 7.82 -14.00
CA THR A 237 5.17 7.51 -12.65
C THR A 237 4.04 6.94 -11.79
N LEU A 238 2.83 7.53 -11.88
CA LEU A 238 1.65 7.02 -11.19
C LEU A 238 1.34 5.58 -11.63
N THR A 239 1.32 5.35 -12.93
CA THR A 239 1.00 4.02 -13.49
C THR A 239 2.09 3.01 -13.19
N GLY A 240 3.37 3.41 -13.24
CA GLY A 240 4.50 2.60 -12.81
C GLY A 240 4.41 2.23 -11.33
N PHE A 241 4.00 3.17 -10.46
CA PHE A 241 3.79 2.90 -9.04
C PHE A 241 2.61 1.94 -8.80
N ILE A 242 1.48 2.13 -9.50
CA ILE A 242 0.34 1.21 -9.44
C ILE A 242 0.77 -0.19 -9.90
N THR A 243 1.57 -0.29 -10.97
CA THR A 243 2.11 -1.55 -11.46
C THR A 243 3.05 -2.20 -10.44
N ALA A 244 3.88 -1.41 -9.73
CA ALA A 244 4.72 -1.90 -8.63
C ALA A 244 3.90 -2.54 -7.52
N LEU A 245 2.82 -1.88 -7.09
CA LEU A 245 1.90 -2.43 -6.07
C LEU A 245 1.15 -3.66 -6.59
N ALA A 246 0.70 -3.63 -7.84
CA ALA A 246 0.05 -4.76 -8.48
C ALA A 246 0.98 -5.98 -8.59
N ALA A 247 2.28 -5.77 -8.82
CA ALA A 247 3.29 -6.83 -8.90
C ALA A 247 3.52 -7.56 -7.56
N MET A 248 3.13 -6.95 -6.44
CA MET A 248 3.16 -7.61 -5.14
C MET A 248 2.01 -8.62 -4.96
N ILE A 249 0.99 -8.56 -5.82
CA ILE A 249 -0.20 -9.42 -5.76
C ILE A 249 -0.22 -10.30 -7.01
N PRO A 250 -0.21 -11.66 -6.86
CA PRO A 250 -0.27 -12.56 -8.01
C PRO A 250 -1.48 -12.27 -8.91
N PHE A 251 -1.29 -12.31 -10.22
CA PHE A 251 -2.32 -12.14 -11.27
C PHE A 251 -2.95 -10.74 -11.42
N VAL A 252 -2.52 -9.71 -10.65
CA VAL A 252 -3.08 -8.35 -10.76
C VAL A 252 -2.40 -7.54 -11.87
N VAL A 253 -1.12 -7.78 -12.15
CA VAL A 253 -0.36 -7.05 -13.19
C VAL A 253 -1.02 -7.08 -14.57
N PRO A 254 -1.55 -8.21 -15.08
CA PRO A 254 -2.23 -8.23 -16.37
C PRO A 254 -3.44 -7.29 -16.44
N ILE A 255 -4.15 -7.09 -15.34
CA ILE A 255 -5.29 -6.16 -15.28
C ILE A 255 -4.81 -4.72 -15.51
N VAL A 256 -3.70 -4.33 -14.85
CA VAL A 256 -3.09 -3.01 -15.05
C VAL A 256 -2.68 -2.82 -16.52
N PHE A 257 -2.07 -3.82 -17.13
CA PHE A 257 -1.67 -3.74 -18.53
C PHE A 257 -2.85 -3.56 -19.48
N VAL A 258 -3.97 -4.26 -19.24
CA VAL A 258 -5.20 -4.08 -20.04
C VAL A 258 -5.72 -2.67 -19.90
N VAL A 259 -5.78 -2.12 -18.68
CA VAL A 259 -6.24 -0.74 -18.46
C VAL A 259 -5.32 0.26 -19.16
N VAL A 260 -4.02 0.11 -19.03
CA VAL A 260 -3.04 0.99 -19.70
C VAL A 260 -3.16 0.90 -21.22
N ALA A 261 -3.30 -0.31 -21.77
CA ALA A 261 -3.48 -0.51 -23.19
C ALA A 261 -4.75 0.20 -23.69
N LEU A 262 -5.87 0.08 -22.98
CA LEU A 262 -7.11 0.76 -23.32
C LEU A 262 -6.98 2.29 -23.30
N VAL A 263 -6.28 2.84 -22.31
CA VAL A 263 -6.02 4.28 -22.21
C VAL A 263 -5.12 4.76 -23.35
N LEU A 264 -4.05 4.04 -23.67
CA LEU A 264 -3.16 4.36 -24.79
C LEU A 264 -3.90 4.32 -26.13
N LEU A 265 -4.76 3.31 -26.33
CA LEU A 265 -5.57 3.22 -27.54
C LEU A 265 -6.54 4.41 -27.66
N ALA A 266 -7.14 4.85 -26.57
CA ALA A 266 -7.98 6.04 -26.57
C ALA A 266 -7.18 7.33 -26.81
N ALA A 267 -5.93 7.41 -26.34
CA ALA A 267 -5.04 8.55 -26.47
C ALA A 267 -4.41 8.72 -27.85
N SER A 268 -4.12 7.61 -28.55
CA SER A 268 -3.44 7.63 -29.86
C SER A 268 -4.20 8.42 -30.92
N HIS A 269 -5.50 8.60 -30.77
CA HIS A 269 -6.33 9.44 -31.63
C HIS A 269 -6.26 10.93 -31.33
N MET A 270 -5.90 11.34 -30.09
CA MET A 270 -5.75 12.75 -29.76
C MET A 270 -4.41 13.32 -30.24
N VAL A 271 -3.33 12.56 -30.20
CA VAL A 271 -2.00 13.01 -30.66
C VAL A 271 -1.99 13.22 -32.17
N GLY A 272 -2.70 12.40 -32.95
CA GLY A 272 -2.87 12.57 -34.40
C GLY A 272 -3.70 13.79 -34.80
N ALA A 273 -4.61 14.25 -33.93
CA ALA A 273 -5.47 15.43 -34.20
C ALA A 273 -4.79 16.75 -33.88
N ILE A 274 -3.73 16.77 -33.07
CA ILE A 274 -2.96 18.00 -32.74
C ILE A 274 -1.80 18.23 -33.70
N SER A 275 -1.40 17.21 -34.46
CA SER A 275 -0.27 17.25 -35.43
C SER A 275 -0.70 17.63 -36.85
N VAL A 276 -1.96 17.97 -37.13
CA VAL A 276 -2.51 18.54 -38.37
C VAL A 276 -3.05 19.92 -38.11
#